data_05b4151a07f7bbc94e8040cd4f5fb9ce
#
_entry.id   05b4151a07f7bbc94e8040cd4f5fb9ce
#
_cell.length_a   1.000
_cell.length_b   1.000
_cell.length_c   1.000
_cell.angle_alpha   90.00
_cell.angle_beta   90.00
_cell.angle_gamma   90.00
#
_symmetry.space_group_name_H-M   'P 1'
#
loop_
_entity.id
_entity.type
_entity.pdbx_description
1 polymer ?
#
loop_
_entity_poly.entity_id
_entity_poly.type
_entity_poly.pdbx_seq_one_letter_code
_entity_poly.pdbx_strand_id
1 'polypeptide(L)'
;PSVPTKPLNDAQMRGAFLYIYVHSQNTLMERLPHFMKHYMTEADLMVLLKSRGLVISDEDKAVRYLESIGYYRLSAYMYPFLKVPKETHQYKDGTTFQQVLNLYRFDKKLRMLLLNEIEKVEIAIRRAIMNIPVQRTGDTYWLTNSVHFANQRTFQETKNTIDREYAKSTEEFIKHFKNSYCDPYPPSWILGELLTMGNVNMIYRNLKADKIRKRISHYFGLQPIVLESWITSLTLLRNACCHHSRVWNKVSSIMPVTPRRIAHPWIILPTNPQRVYFTICIIKYFLDIISPNNDMLGKMYTLFSNYPEIDLAALGFPNGW
;
A
#
# COMPACT_ATOMS: atom_id res chain seq x y z
N PRO A 1 -23.93 0.64 52.50
CA PRO A 1 -24.40 0.28 51.19
C PRO A 1 -23.44 -0.76 50.62
N SER A 2 -23.94 -2.00 50.55
CA SER A 2 -23.20 -3.16 50.09
C SER A 2 -23.04 -3.12 48.58
N VAL A 3 -21.81 -3.25 48.11
CA VAL A 3 -21.46 -3.43 46.71
C VAL A 3 -21.99 -4.79 46.21
N PRO A 4 -22.68 -4.89 45.10
CA PRO A 4 -23.19 -6.17 44.59
C PRO A 4 -22.03 -7.07 44.12
N THR A 5 -21.95 -8.26 44.71
CA THR A 5 -20.89 -9.28 44.49
C THR A 5 -21.18 -10.27 43.35
N LYS A 6 -22.03 -9.95 42.38
CA LYS A 6 -22.23 -10.82 41.22
C LYS A 6 -21.42 -10.31 40.03
N PRO A 7 -20.61 -11.15 39.37
CA PRO A 7 -19.91 -10.77 38.15
C PRO A 7 -20.94 -10.43 37.06
N LEU A 8 -20.68 -9.34 36.34
CA LEU A 8 -21.47 -8.93 35.17
C LEU A 8 -21.41 -10.01 34.09
N ASN A 9 -22.55 -10.31 33.44
CA ASN A 9 -22.57 -11.23 32.31
C ASN A 9 -21.93 -10.59 31.05
N ASP A 10 -21.61 -11.41 30.06
CA ASP A 10 -20.91 -10.97 28.83
C ASP A 10 -21.60 -9.81 28.10
N ALA A 11 -22.92 -9.74 28.09
CA ALA A 11 -23.71 -8.66 27.49
C ALA A 11 -23.59 -7.35 28.28
N GLN A 12 -23.56 -7.42 29.60
CA GLN A 12 -23.35 -6.26 30.48
C GLN A 12 -21.91 -5.75 30.42
N MET A 13 -20.92 -6.64 30.25
CA MET A 13 -19.52 -6.27 30.01
C MET A 13 -19.36 -5.56 28.68
N ARG A 14 -19.96 -6.08 27.58
CA ARG A 14 -19.93 -5.44 26.26
C ARG A 14 -20.62 -4.08 26.25
N GLY A 15 -21.75 -3.93 26.95
CA GLY A 15 -22.46 -2.66 27.12
C GLY A 15 -21.63 -1.64 27.90
N ALA A 16 -20.99 -2.05 28.99
CA ALA A 16 -20.11 -1.19 29.78
C ALA A 16 -18.85 -0.76 28.99
N PHE A 17 -18.24 -1.68 28.23
CA PHE A 17 -17.10 -1.35 27.35
C PHE A 17 -17.49 -0.38 26.24
N LEU A 18 -18.66 -0.59 25.60
CA LEU A 18 -19.16 0.31 24.57
C LEU A 18 -19.48 1.69 25.13
N TYR A 19 -20.10 1.74 26.33
CA TYR A 19 -20.41 2.99 27.04
C TYR A 19 -19.13 3.77 27.40
N ILE A 20 -18.13 3.08 27.97
CA ILE A 20 -16.84 3.69 28.32
C ILE A 20 -16.09 4.15 27.03
N TYR A 21 -16.10 3.34 25.97
CA TYR A 21 -15.47 3.71 24.71
C TYR A 21 -16.12 4.94 24.06
N VAL A 22 -17.45 4.99 23.98
CA VAL A 22 -18.20 6.12 23.42
C VAL A 22 -18.03 7.38 24.28
N HIS A 23 -18.10 7.24 25.62
CA HIS A 23 -17.91 8.38 26.55
C HIS A 23 -16.45 8.88 26.53
N SER A 24 -15.46 7.99 26.46
CA SER A 24 -14.06 8.41 26.35
C SER A 24 -13.76 9.11 25.02
N GLN A 25 -14.36 8.68 23.91
CA GLN A 25 -14.25 9.35 22.60
C GLN A 25 -14.93 10.73 22.63
N ASN A 26 -16.13 10.85 23.20
CA ASN A 26 -16.82 12.13 23.33
C ASN A 26 -16.05 13.10 24.26
N THR A 27 -15.51 12.62 25.38
CA THR A 27 -14.72 13.45 26.30
C THR A 27 -13.37 13.88 25.69
N LEU A 28 -12.77 13.07 24.78
CA LEU A 28 -11.59 13.47 24.02
C LEU A 28 -11.93 14.49 22.92
N MET A 29 -13.05 14.33 22.23
CA MET A 29 -13.51 15.27 21.20
C MET A 29 -13.80 16.65 21.76
N GLU A 30 -14.39 16.76 22.96
CA GLU A 30 -14.64 18.03 23.62
C GLU A 30 -13.37 18.78 24.08
N ARG A 31 -12.20 18.09 24.12
CA ARG A 31 -10.91 18.67 24.52
C ARG A 31 -10.03 19.11 23.36
N LEU A 32 -10.38 18.74 22.13
CA LEU A 32 -9.59 19.14 20.97
C LEU A 32 -10.04 20.51 20.47
N PRO A 33 -9.09 21.44 20.19
CA PRO A 33 -9.44 22.74 19.65
C PRO A 33 -10.03 22.61 18.25
N HIS A 34 -10.96 23.48 17.91
CA HIS A 34 -11.45 23.59 16.53
C HIS A 34 -10.30 23.98 15.57
N PHE A 35 -10.41 23.51 14.32
CA PHE A 35 -9.46 23.91 13.30
C PHE A 35 -9.64 25.39 12.95
N MET A 36 -8.63 26.21 13.29
CA MET A 36 -8.68 27.67 13.16
C MET A 36 -7.77 28.22 12.05
N LYS A 37 -7.16 27.36 11.23
CA LYS A 37 -6.28 27.82 10.15
C LYS A 37 -7.12 28.33 8.98
N HIS A 38 -6.80 29.54 8.52
CA HIS A 38 -7.43 30.13 7.34
C HIS A 38 -6.71 29.69 6.06
N TYR A 39 -7.42 29.78 4.94
CA TYR A 39 -6.83 29.63 3.62
C TYR A 39 -5.75 30.73 3.43
N MET A 40 -4.65 30.36 2.82
CA MET A 40 -3.57 31.27 2.45
C MET A 40 -3.38 31.23 0.93
N THR A 41 -3.22 32.40 0.33
CA THR A 41 -2.84 32.50 -1.09
C THR A 41 -1.38 32.06 -1.29
N GLU A 42 -0.97 31.78 -2.51
CA GLU A 42 0.40 31.45 -2.84
C GLU A 42 1.38 32.57 -2.45
N ALA A 43 0.95 33.81 -2.57
CA ALA A 43 1.72 35.00 -2.13
C ALA A 43 1.92 35.00 -0.59
N ASP A 44 0.86 34.73 0.19
CA ASP A 44 0.94 34.62 1.64
C ASP A 44 1.84 33.44 2.06
N LEU A 45 1.72 32.32 1.35
CA LEU A 45 2.57 31.15 1.58
C LEU A 45 4.04 31.43 1.29
N MET A 46 4.34 32.19 0.25
CA MET A 46 5.72 32.64 -0.06
C MET A 46 6.32 33.48 1.07
N VAL A 47 5.55 34.46 1.57
CA VAL A 47 5.96 35.28 2.72
C VAL A 47 6.20 34.40 3.94
N LEU A 48 5.26 33.49 4.24
CA LEU A 48 5.36 32.57 5.37
C LEU A 48 6.59 31.65 5.28
N LEU A 49 6.84 31.06 4.11
CA LEU A 49 7.98 30.14 3.93
C LEU A 49 9.33 30.87 4.08
N LYS A 50 9.45 32.06 3.55
CA LYS A 50 10.64 32.90 3.72
C LYS A 50 10.85 33.32 5.18
N SER A 51 9.79 33.74 5.89
CA SER A 51 9.87 34.11 7.31
C SER A 51 10.30 32.95 8.20
N ARG A 52 10.07 31.69 7.75
CA ARG A 52 10.52 30.47 8.41
C ARG A 52 11.96 30.06 8.04
N GLY A 53 12.65 30.85 7.23
CA GLY A 53 14.04 30.62 6.84
C GLY A 53 14.22 29.74 5.60
N LEU A 54 13.16 29.49 4.80
CA LEU A 54 13.31 28.77 3.53
C LEU A 54 13.89 29.72 2.46
N VAL A 55 15.01 29.34 1.87
CA VAL A 55 15.64 30.09 0.79
C VAL A 55 14.92 29.79 -0.53
N ILE A 56 14.38 30.81 -1.18
CA ILE A 56 13.65 30.72 -2.45
C ILE A 56 14.34 31.65 -3.45
N SER A 57 15.13 31.08 -4.36
CA SER A 57 15.89 31.83 -5.37
C SER A 57 15.09 32.19 -6.62
N ASP A 58 14.06 31.39 -6.92
CA ASP A 58 13.18 31.57 -8.10
C ASP A 58 11.73 31.55 -7.59
N GLU A 59 11.20 32.76 -7.33
CA GLU A 59 9.88 32.94 -6.73
C GLU A 59 8.76 32.56 -7.70
N ASP A 60 8.87 32.93 -8.96
CA ASP A 60 7.89 32.58 -9.98
C ASP A 60 7.74 31.07 -10.14
N LYS A 61 8.86 30.37 -10.12
CA LYS A 61 8.88 28.92 -10.14
C LYS A 61 8.23 28.33 -8.88
N ALA A 62 8.53 28.89 -7.71
CA ALA A 62 7.94 28.41 -6.46
C ALA A 62 6.43 28.61 -6.42
N VAL A 63 5.93 29.77 -6.87
CA VAL A 63 4.48 30.04 -7.01
C VAL A 63 3.83 29.01 -7.92
N ARG A 64 4.36 28.79 -9.13
CA ARG A 64 3.82 27.76 -10.06
C ARG A 64 3.77 26.37 -9.44
N TYR A 65 4.73 25.98 -8.60
CA TYR A 65 4.70 24.70 -7.90
C TYR A 65 3.69 24.67 -6.76
N LEU A 66 3.51 25.78 -6.04
CA LEU A 66 2.48 25.90 -5.01
C LEU A 66 1.08 25.82 -5.62
N GLU A 67 0.84 26.47 -6.76
CA GLU A 67 -0.41 26.42 -7.52
C GLU A 67 -0.72 25.01 -8.05
N SER A 68 0.28 24.33 -8.66
CA SER A 68 0.08 23.08 -9.37
C SER A 68 0.09 21.84 -8.47
N ILE A 69 0.84 21.85 -7.34
CA ILE A 69 1.00 20.71 -6.42
C ILE A 69 0.23 20.93 -5.12
N GLY A 70 0.19 22.18 -4.66
CA GLY A 70 -0.40 22.61 -3.40
C GLY A 70 0.57 22.52 -2.22
N TYR A 71 0.48 23.53 -1.34
CA TYR A 71 1.30 23.64 -0.14
C TYR A 71 1.19 22.39 0.76
N TYR A 72 -0.04 21.89 0.99
CA TYR A 72 -0.28 20.76 1.87
C TYR A 72 0.50 19.51 1.43
N ARG A 73 0.55 19.23 0.13
CA ARG A 73 1.34 18.12 -0.43
C ARG A 73 2.84 18.36 -0.29
N LEU A 74 3.31 19.55 -0.63
CA LEU A 74 4.73 19.90 -0.54
C LEU A 74 5.23 19.95 0.91
N SER A 75 4.39 20.31 1.87
CA SER A 75 4.76 20.39 3.29
C SER A 75 5.25 19.04 3.84
N ALA A 76 4.74 17.92 3.32
CA ALA A 76 5.22 16.59 3.69
C ALA A 76 6.69 16.36 3.28
N TYR A 77 7.17 17.03 2.22
CA TYR A 77 8.56 16.99 1.77
C TYR A 77 9.40 18.11 2.36
N MET A 78 8.78 19.14 2.93
CA MET A 78 9.42 20.21 3.68
C MET A 78 9.76 19.77 5.11
N TYR A 79 8.95 18.93 5.72
CA TYR A 79 9.06 18.51 7.12
C TYR A 79 10.44 17.97 7.53
N PRO A 80 11.19 17.18 6.73
CA PRO A 80 12.53 16.71 7.07
C PRO A 80 13.57 17.84 7.24
N PHE A 81 13.35 18.96 6.59
CA PHE A 81 14.25 20.11 6.61
C PHE A 81 13.98 21.09 7.76
N LEU A 82 12.96 20.85 8.58
CA LEU A 82 12.71 21.68 9.76
C LEU A 82 13.74 21.44 10.87
N LYS A 83 14.04 22.47 11.63
CA LYS A 83 14.81 22.39 12.89
C LYS A 83 14.03 21.61 13.95
N VAL A 84 14.71 21.16 14.97
CA VAL A 84 14.10 20.55 16.17
C VAL A 84 14.06 21.64 17.26
N PRO A 85 12.91 21.83 17.93
CA PRO A 85 11.63 21.12 17.82
C PRO A 85 10.84 21.51 16.56
N LYS A 86 10.16 20.53 15.92
CA LYS A 86 9.48 20.71 14.63
C LYS A 86 8.30 21.67 14.68
N GLU A 87 7.74 21.86 15.85
CA GLU A 87 6.60 22.72 16.14
C GLU A 87 6.90 24.20 15.87
N THR A 88 8.18 24.59 15.88
CA THR A 88 8.61 25.97 15.54
C THR A 88 8.42 26.27 14.05
N HIS A 89 8.30 25.23 13.21
CA HIS A 89 8.24 25.32 11.74
C HIS A 89 9.42 26.07 11.09
N GLN A 90 10.54 26.27 11.83
CA GLN A 90 11.75 26.91 11.30
C GLN A 90 12.56 25.91 10.47
N TYR A 91 13.05 26.34 9.31
CA TYR A 91 13.91 25.52 8.47
C TYR A 91 15.36 25.52 8.98
N LYS A 92 16.08 24.44 8.72
CA LYS A 92 17.53 24.37 8.93
C LYS A 92 18.20 25.42 8.04
N ASP A 93 19.31 25.98 8.53
CA ASP A 93 20.02 27.03 7.81
C ASP A 93 20.46 26.53 6.42
N GLY A 94 20.31 27.37 5.41
CA GLY A 94 20.63 27.03 4.04
C GLY A 94 19.63 26.09 3.33
N THR A 95 18.51 25.72 3.96
CA THR A 95 17.48 24.93 3.29
C THR A 95 16.86 25.73 2.15
N THR A 96 16.83 25.14 0.96
CA THR A 96 16.28 25.75 -0.25
C THR A 96 14.97 25.09 -0.69
N PHE A 97 14.10 25.86 -1.34
CA PHE A 97 12.89 25.32 -1.99
C PHE A 97 13.25 24.29 -3.06
N GLN A 98 14.39 24.43 -3.74
CA GLN A 98 14.88 23.48 -4.74
C GLN A 98 15.17 22.10 -4.12
N GLN A 99 15.71 22.01 -2.91
CA GLN A 99 15.92 20.74 -2.19
C GLN A 99 14.57 20.04 -1.92
N VAL A 100 13.56 20.80 -1.51
CA VAL A 100 12.19 20.26 -1.33
C VAL A 100 11.64 19.71 -2.64
N LEU A 101 11.80 20.46 -3.74
CA LEU A 101 11.38 20.01 -5.07
C LEU A 101 12.13 18.77 -5.55
N ASN A 102 13.43 18.68 -5.29
CA ASN A 102 14.23 17.52 -5.65
C ASN A 102 13.73 16.27 -4.93
N LEU A 103 13.47 16.38 -3.63
CA LEU A 103 12.90 15.28 -2.83
C LEU A 103 11.51 14.86 -3.35
N TYR A 104 10.64 15.82 -3.67
CA TYR A 104 9.33 15.54 -4.26
C TYR A 104 9.45 14.82 -5.61
N ARG A 105 10.37 15.30 -6.49
CA ARG A 105 10.60 14.72 -7.81
C ARG A 105 11.19 13.32 -7.72
N PHE A 106 12.15 13.12 -6.83
CA PHE A 106 12.71 11.80 -6.52
C PHE A 106 11.60 10.82 -6.12
N ASP A 107 10.79 11.18 -5.12
CA ASP A 107 9.72 10.31 -4.61
C ASP A 107 8.66 10.03 -5.70
N LYS A 108 8.34 11.01 -6.56
CA LYS A 108 7.47 10.80 -7.73
C LYS A 108 8.05 9.77 -8.68
N LYS A 109 9.34 9.89 -9.05
CA LYS A 109 10.00 8.94 -9.94
C LYS A 109 10.13 7.56 -9.32
N LEU A 110 10.43 7.48 -8.01
CA LEU A 110 10.45 6.23 -7.27
C LEU A 110 9.08 5.54 -7.31
N ARG A 111 7.99 6.25 -7.05
CA ARG A 111 6.63 5.68 -7.16
C ARG A 111 6.32 5.14 -8.54
N MET A 112 6.68 5.86 -9.60
CA MET A 112 6.46 5.42 -10.97
C MET A 112 7.26 4.15 -11.30
N LEU A 113 8.53 4.09 -10.88
CA LEU A 113 9.37 2.91 -11.04
C LEU A 113 8.76 1.70 -10.31
N LEU A 114 8.43 1.89 -9.03
CA LEU A 114 7.86 0.82 -8.20
C LEU A 114 6.51 0.34 -8.74
N LEU A 115 5.65 1.25 -9.21
CA LEU A 115 4.34 0.89 -9.76
C LEU A 115 4.49 0.03 -11.02
N ASN A 116 5.40 0.41 -11.93
CA ASN A 116 5.69 -0.36 -13.14
C ASN A 116 6.21 -1.78 -12.82
N GLU A 117 7.03 -1.93 -11.79
CA GLU A 117 7.55 -3.25 -11.43
C GLU A 117 6.51 -4.07 -10.63
N ILE A 118 5.68 -3.42 -9.80
CA ILE A 118 4.58 -4.07 -9.07
C ILE A 118 3.53 -4.60 -10.05
N GLU A 119 3.23 -3.90 -11.14
CA GLU A 119 2.27 -4.36 -12.16
C GLU A 119 2.57 -5.78 -12.64
N LYS A 120 3.82 -6.06 -12.99
CA LYS A 120 4.27 -7.38 -13.45
C LYS A 120 4.02 -8.45 -12.37
N VAL A 121 4.34 -8.10 -11.11
CA VAL A 121 4.15 -9.00 -9.97
C VAL A 121 2.66 -9.22 -9.69
N GLU A 122 1.83 -8.16 -9.77
CA GLU A 122 0.37 -8.23 -9.61
C GLU A 122 -0.25 -9.18 -10.62
N ILE A 123 0.12 -9.06 -11.90
CA ILE A 123 -0.36 -9.93 -12.99
C ILE A 123 0.01 -11.40 -12.70
N ALA A 124 1.26 -11.66 -12.32
CA ALA A 124 1.72 -13.03 -12.04
C ALA A 124 1.02 -13.65 -10.82
N ILE A 125 0.83 -12.88 -9.75
CA ILE A 125 0.11 -13.32 -8.54
C ILE A 125 -1.35 -13.60 -8.88
N ARG A 126 -2.01 -12.70 -9.61
CA ARG A 126 -3.40 -12.86 -10.08
C ARG A 126 -3.55 -14.15 -10.88
N ARG A 127 -2.70 -14.34 -11.89
CA ARG A 127 -2.70 -15.56 -12.70
C ARG A 127 -2.53 -16.82 -11.84
N ALA A 128 -1.60 -16.83 -10.89
CA ALA A 128 -1.37 -17.99 -10.04
C ALA A 128 -2.59 -18.30 -9.16
N ILE A 129 -3.20 -17.27 -8.56
CA ILE A 129 -4.40 -17.43 -7.71
C ILE A 129 -5.61 -17.85 -8.53
N MET A 130 -5.79 -17.37 -9.76
CA MET A 130 -6.95 -17.71 -10.58
C MET A 130 -6.84 -19.09 -11.22
N ASN A 131 -5.65 -19.51 -11.68
CA ASN A 131 -5.50 -20.69 -12.51
C ASN A 131 -5.14 -21.97 -11.72
N ILE A 132 -4.35 -21.85 -10.63
CA ILE A 132 -3.92 -23.03 -9.86
C ILE A 132 -5.12 -23.77 -9.23
N PRO A 133 -6.15 -23.12 -8.67
CA PRO A 133 -7.34 -23.81 -8.20
C PRO A 133 -8.04 -24.62 -9.29
N VAL A 134 -8.23 -24.04 -10.48
CA VAL A 134 -8.82 -24.74 -11.63
C VAL A 134 -8.06 -26.00 -11.97
N GLN A 135 -6.72 -25.90 -12.09
CA GLN A 135 -5.85 -27.03 -12.40
C GLN A 135 -5.93 -28.16 -11.35
N ARG A 136 -6.27 -27.82 -10.12
CA ARG A 136 -6.30 -28.78 -8.99
C ARG A 136 -7.65 -29.41 -8.75
N THR A 137 -8.72 -28.68 -9.01
CA THR A 137 -10.10 -29.10 -8.70
C THR A 137 -10.88 -29.49 -9.94
N GLY A 138 -10.49 -29.02 -11.13
CA GLY A 138 -11.30 -29.06 -12.35
C GLY A 138 -12.47 -28.07 -12.34
N ASP A 139 -12.68 -27.32 -11.25
CA ASP A 139 -13.76 -26.35 -11.11
C ASP A 139 -13.41 -25.05 -11.83
N THR A 140 -13.96 -24.88 -13.03
CA THR A 140 -13.78 -23.68 -13.86
C THR A 140 -14.33 -22.41 -13.19
N TYR A 141 -15.38 -22.58 -12.36
CA TYR A 141 -16.09 -21.50 -11.68
C TYR A 141 -15.78 -21.40 -10.18
N TRP A 142 -14.65 -21.94 -9.75
CA TRP A 142 -14.26 -22.03 -8.34
C TRP A 142 -14.39 -20.69 -7.59
N LEU A 143 -14.15 -19.58 -8.27
CA LEU A 143 -14.17 -18.23 -7.66
C LEU A 143 -15.54 -17.84 -7.12
N THR A 144 -16.63 -18.38 -7.72
CA THR A 144 -18.00 -18.17 -7.30
C THR A 144 -18.57 -19.34 -6.49
N ASN A 145 -17.77 -20.36 -6.22
CA ASN A 145 -18.15 -21.55 -5.46
C ASN A 145 -17.64 -21.46 -4.00
N SER A 146 -18.58 -21.33 -3.05
CA SER A 146 -18.29 -21.14 -1.63
C SER A 146 -17.49 -22.27 -0.97
N VAL A 147 -17.49 -23.48 -1.57
CA VAL A 147 -16.82 -24.66 -1.01
C VAL A 147 -15.29 -24.49 -0.87
N HIS A 148 -14.69 -23.61 -1.67
CA HIS A 148 -13.25 -23.34 -1.67
C HIS A 148 -12.81 -22.34 -0.60
N PHE A 149 -13.74 -21.69 0.10
CA PHE A 149 -13.47 -20.60 1.00
C PHE A 149 -13.68 -20.97 2.48
N ALA A 150 -12.81 -20.47 3.34
CA ALA A 150 -12.81 -20.77 4.77
C ALA A 150 -13.92 -20.00 5.51
N ASN A 151 -14.08 -18.70 5.23
CA ASN A 151 -15.04 -17.83 5.87
C ASN A 151 -16.15 -17.48 4.89
N GLN A 152 -17.39 -17.91 5.17
CA GLN A 152 -18.53 -17.73 4.28
C GLN A 152 -19.01 -16.26 4.20
N ARG A 153 -18.88 -15.49 5.28
CA ARG A 153 -19.21 -14.06 5.27
C ARG A 153 -18.26 -13.29 4.33
N THR A 154 -16.94 -13.50 4.48
CA THR A 154 -15.95 -12.89 3.60
C THR A 154 -16.11 -13.36 2.14
N PHE A 155 -16.50 -14.62 1.93
CA PHE A 155 -16.83 -15.11 0.60
C PHE A 155 -18.02 -14.33 0.00
N GLN A 156 -19.10 -14.13 0.77
CA GLN A 156 -20.27 -13.39 0.27
C GLN A 156 -19.93 -11.92 -0.05
N GLU A 157 -19.10 -11.26 0.78
CA GLU A 157 -18.61 -9.91 0.50
C GLU A 157 -17.79 -9.86 -0.81
N THR A 158 -16.93 -10.86 -1.01
CA THR A 158 -16.15 -11.02 -2.25
C THR A 158 -17.05 -11.27 -3.45
N LYS A 159 -18.03 -12.17 -3.31
CA LYS A 159 -18.97 -12.49 -4.37
C LYS A 159 -19.81 -11.28 -4.77
N ASN A 160 -20.32 -10.51 -3.81
CA ASN A 160 -21.03 -9.25 -4.08
C ASN A 160 -20.16 -8.25 -4.87
N THR A 161 -18.87 -8.22 -4.59
CA THR A 161 -17.92 -7.39 -5.35
C THR A 161 -17.77 -7.91 -6.77
N ILE A 162 -17.61 -9.22 -6.96
CA ILE A 162 -17.53 -9.85 -8.28
C ILE A 162 -18.80 -9.55 -9.07
N ASP A 163 -19.99 -9.75 -8.48
CA ASP A 163 -21.28 -9.51 -9.12
C ASP A 163 -21.40 -8.07 -9.62
N ARG A 164 -21.00 -7.11 -8.77
CA ARG A 164 -21.00 -5.67 -9.12
C ARG A 164 -20.03 -5.35 -10.24
N GLU A 165 -18.77 -5.85 -10.17
CA GLU A 165 -17.76 -5.58 -11.18
C GLU A 165 -18.15 -6.23 -12.53
N TYR A 166 -18.68 -7.46 -12.50
CA TYR A 166 -19.16 -8.16 -13.68
C TYR A 166 -20.36 -7.46 -14.32
N ALA A 167 -21.34 -7.02 -13.51
CA ALA A 167 -22.54 -6.35 -14.00
C ALA A 167 -22.20 -5.03 -14.73
N LYS A 168 -21.35 -4.21 -14.14
CA LYS A 168 -20.99 -2.88 -14.68
C LYS A 168 -19.90 -2.92 -15.75
N SER A 169 -19.22 -4.05 -15.95
CA SER A 169 -18.09 -4.15 -16.87
C SER A 169 -18.48 -3.89 -18.31
N THR A 170 -17.73 -3.00 -18.95
CA THR A 170 -17.83 -2.67 -20.38
C THR A 170 -16.68 -3.27 -21.21
N GLU A 171 -15.84 -4.10 -20.59
CA GLU A 171 -14.70 -4.77 -21.23
C GLU A 171 -15.18 -5.66 -22.38
N GLU A 172 -14.47 -5.64 -23.51
CA GLU A 172 -14.88 -6.38 -24.73
C GLU A 172 -14.96 -7.89 -24.50
N PHE A 173 -14.05 -8.47 -23.72
CA PHE A 173 -14.08 -9.89 -23.39
C PHE A 173 -15.31 -10.28 -22.54
N ILE A 174 -15.83 -9.38 -21.70
CA ILE A 174 -17.06 -9.59 -20.92
C ILE A 174 -18.30 -9.47 -21.82
N LYS A 175 -18.33 -8.46 -22.70
CA LYS A 175 -19.41 -8.33 -23.69
C LYS A 175 -19.47 -9.57 -24.59
N HIS A 176 -18.32 -10.02 -25.09
CA HIS A 176 -18.23 -11.24 -25.88
C HIS A 176 -18.80 -12.45 -25.11
N PHE A 177 -18.40 -12.63 -23.85
CA PHE A 177 -18.91 -13.73 -23.04
C PHE A 177 -20.43 -13.67 -22.88
N LYS A 178 -20.98 -12.52 -22.49
CA LYS A 178 -22.44 -12.32 -22.30
C LYS A 178 -23.25 -12.57 -23.59
N ASN A 179 -22.65 -12.34 -24.75
CA ASN A 179 -23.32 -12.53 -26.04
C ASN A 179 -23.19 -13.97 -26.61
N SER A 180 -22.18 -14.72 -26.14
CA SER A 180 -21.81 -16.01 -26.72
C SER A 180 -22.16 -17.21 -25.83
N TYR A 181 -22.38 -16.98 -24.52
CA TYR A 181 -22.59 -18.07 -23.55
C TYR A 181 -23.78 -17.77 -22.64
N CYS A 182 -24.52 -18.84 -22.23
CA CYS A 182 -25.64 -18.75 -21.31
C CYS A 182 -25.25 -18.93 -19.84
N ASP A 183 -23.98 -19.22 -19.55
CA ASP A 183 -23.49 -19.39 -18.20
C ASP A 183 -23.62 -18.11 -17.39
N PRO A 184 -23.94 -18.18 -16.09
CA PRO A 184 -24.16 -16.98 -15.26
C PRO A 184 -22.86 -16.18 -15.03
N TYR A 185 -21.70 -16.82 -15.14
CA TYR A 185 -20.38 -16.20 -15.00
C TYR A 185 -19.41 -16.74 -16.02
N PRO A 186 -18.45 -15.93 -16.47
CA PRO A 186 -17.29 -16.43 -17.20
C PRO A 186 -16.39 -17.25 -16.27
N PRO A 187 -15.49 -18.06 -16.85
CA PRO A 187 -14.44 -18.77 -16.09
C PRO A 187 -13.69 -17.88 -15.10
N SER A 188 -13.27 -18.48 -13.98
CA SER A 188 -12.61 -17.76 -12.88
C SER A 188 -11.38 -16.93 -13.32
N TRP A 189 -10.62 -17.38 -14.33
CA TRP A 189 -9.48 -16.63 -14.87
C TRP A 189 -9.89 -15.39 -15.66
N ILE A 190 -11.12 -15.35 -16.23
CA ILE A 190 -11.68 -14.16 -16.89
C ILE A 190 -12.25 -13.21 -15.83
N LEU A 191 -13.03 -13.72 -14.86
CA LEU A 191 -13.54 -12.91 -13.75
C LEU A 191 -12.42 -12.24 -12.95
N GLY A 192 -11.30 -12.94 -12.78
CA GLY A 192 -10.13 -12.42 -12.08
C GLY A 192 -9.57 -11.12 -12.66
N GLU A 193 -9.71 -10.89 -13.98
CA GLU A 193 -9.23 -9.66 -14.62
C GLU A 193 -10.03 -8.41 -14.24
N LEU A 194 -11.27 -8.58 -13.77
CA LEU A 194 -12.09 -7.46 -13.28
C LEU A 194 -11.72 -7.01 -11.86
N LEU A 195 -10.89 -7.77 -11.16
CA LEU A 195 -10.66 -7.58 -9.73
C LEU A 195 -9.41 -6.74 -9.47
N THR A 196 -9.47 -5.89 -8.44
CA THR A 196 -8.30 -5.16 -7.96
C THR A 196 -7.33 -6.08 -7.23
N MET A 197 -6.06 -5.65 -7.08
CA MET A 197 -5.09 -6.39 -6.24
C MET A 197 -5.59 -6.61 -4.81
N GLY A 198 -6.34 -5.65 -4.24
CA GLY A 198 -6.97 -5.78 -2.93
C GLY A 198 -7.98 -6.92 -2.87
N ASN A 199 -8.80 -7.08 -3.91
CA ASN A 199 -9.74 -8.20 -4.02
C ASN A 199 -9.00 -9.54 -4.17
N VAL A 200 -7.97 -9.59 -5.00
CA VAL A 200 -7.12 -10.79 -5.18
C VAL A 200 -6.46 -11.21 -3.86
N ASN A 201 -5.97 -10.23 -3.08
CA ASN A 201 -5.43 -10.48 -1.74
C ASN A 201 -6.49 -11.06 -0.79
N MET A 202 -7.69 -10.49 -0.79
CA MET A 202 -8.81 -10.95 0.06
C MET A 202 -9.24 -12.37 -0.31
N ILE A 203 -9.29 -12.69 -1.60
CA ILE A 203 -9.55 -14.04 -2.11
C ILE A 203 -8.49 -15.02 -1.60
N TYR A 204 -7.19 -14.72 -1.78
CA TYR A 204 -6.12 -15.60 -1.33
C TYR A 204 -6.16 -15.85 0.19
N ARG A 205 -6.41 -14.82 0.97
CA ARG A 205 -6.54 -14.90 2.44
C ARG A 205 -7.70 -15.78 2.89
N ASN A 206 -8.80 -15.77 2.14
CA ASN A 206 -10.00 -16.52 2.45
C ASN A 206 -10.03 -17.94 1.83
N LEU A 207 -9.06 -18.30 0.99
CA LEU A 207 -8.93 -19.69 0.56
C LEU A 207 -8.74 -20.62 1.76
N LYS A 208 -9.38 -21.79 1.73
CA LYS A 208 -9.14 -22.82 2.74
C LYS A 208 -7.64 -23.11 2.87
N ALA A 209 -7.16 -23.34 4.09
CA ALA A 209 -5.76 -23.65 4.40
C ALA A 209 -5.42 -25.10 3.98
N ASP A 210 -5.55 -25.39 2.71
CA ASP A 210 -5.44 -26.70 2.09
C ASP A 210 -4.26 -26.79 1.09
N LYS A 211 -4.28 -27.88 0.30
CA LYS A 211 -3.27 -28.15 -0.74
C LYS A 211 -3.24 -27.05 -1.83
N ILE A 212 -4.36 -26.38 -2.09
CA ILE A 212 -4.47 -25.32 -3.13
C ILE A 212 -3.66 -24.09 -2.69
N ARG A 213 -3.94 -23.57 -1.48
CA ARG A 213 -3.24 -22.43 -0.92
C ARG A 213 -1.72 -22.65 -0.80
N LYS A 214 -1.33 -23.89 -0.39
CA LYS A 214 0.09 -24.31 -0.39
C LYS A 214 0.67 -24.34 -1.80
N ARG A 215 -0.06 -24.83 -2.80
CA ARG A 215 0.44 -24.91 -4.17
C ARG A 215 0.66 -23.54 -4.78
N ILE A 216 -0.23 -22.57 -4.51
CA ILE A 216 -0.07 -21.19 -4.94
C ILE A 216 1.21 -20.59 -4.33
N SER A 217 1.41 -20.73 -3.03
CA SER A 217 2.60 -20.17 -2.37
C SER A 217 3.90 -20.85 -2.83
N HIS A 218 3.88 -22.17 -3.01
CA HIS A 218 5.03 -22.93 -3.48
C HIS A 218 5.42 -22.61 -4.93
N TYR A 219 4.47 -22.15 -5.76
CA TYR A 219 4.78 -21.65 -7.11
C TYR A 219 5.79 -20.50 -7.06
N PHE A 220 5.75 -19.69 -6.00
CA PHE A 220 6.69 -18.61 -5.75
C PHE A 220 7.81 -19.00 -4.74
N GLY A 221 7.99 -20.27 -4.43
CA GLY A 221 8.99 -20.72 -3.45
C GLY A 221 8.75 -20.24 -2.02
N LEU A 222 7.51 -19.89 -1.67
CA LEU A 222 7.13 -19.31 -0.37
C LEU A 222 6.24 -20.23 0.46
N GLN A 223 6.21 -19.98 1.78
CA GLN A 223 5.17 -20.50 2.65
C GLN A 223 3.88 -19.68 2.53
N PRO A 224 2.68 -20.27 2.76
CA PRO A 224 1.41 -19.55 2.62
C PRO A 224 1.30 -18.25 3.43
N ILE A 225 1.79 -18.24 4.66
CA ILE A 225 1.77 -17.07 5.55
C ILE A 225 2.67 -15.94 5.03
N VAL A 226 3.81 -16.29 4.42
CA VAL A 226 4.74 -15.33 3.82
C VAL A 226 4.11 -14.71 2.59
N LEU A 227 3.56 -15.53 1.68
CA LEU A 227 2.90 -15.03 0.47
C LEU A 227 1.73 -14.11 0.81
N GLU A 228 0.87 -14.48 1.76
CA GLU A 228 -0.25 -13.65 2.24
C GLU A 228 0.23 -12.28 2.72
N SER A 229 1.24 -12.28 3.57
CA SER A 229 1.81 -11.06 4.13
C SER A 229 2.45 -10.17 3.04
N TRP A 230 3.14 -10.78 2.08
CA TRP A 230 3.80 -10.08 1.00
C TRP A 230 2.82 -9.48 -0.01
N ILE A 231 1.75 -10.21 -0.37
CA ILE A 231 0.68 -9.64 -1.21
C ILE A 231 0.05 -8.43 -0.52
N THR A 232 -0.17 -8.50 0.81
CA THR A 232 -0.71 -7.38 1.58
C THR A 232 0.23 -6.17 1.52
N SER A 233 1.54 -6.37 1.71
CA SER A 233 2.54 -5.30 1.63
C SER A 233 2.61 -4.66 0.24
N LEU A 234 2.62 -5.50 -0.81
CA LEU A 234 2.57 -5.05 -2.21
C LEU A 234 1.31 -4.24 -2.51
N THR A 235 0.14 -4.70 -2.04
CA THR A 235 -1.14 -3.99 -2.21
C THR A 235 -1.08 -2.59 -1.58
N LEU A 236 -0.54 -2.46 -0.37
CA LEU A 236 -0.40 -1.16 0.30
C LEU A 236 0.57 -0.23 -0.44
N LEU A 237 1.71 -0.74 -0.89
CA LEU A 237 2.68 0.08 -1.63
C LEU A 237 2.11 0.49 -3.00
N ARG A 238 1.49 -0.45 -3.73
CA ARG A 238 0.81 -0.19 -5.00
C ARG A 238 -0.23 0.93 -4.85
N ASN A 239 -1.09 0.82 -3.84
CA ASN A 239 -2.11 1.84 -3.58
C ASN A 239 -1.48 3.19 -3.21
N ALA A 240 -0.40 3.21 -2.42
CA ALA A 240 0.33 4.43 -2.12
C ALA A 240 0.89 5.09 -3.40
N CYS A 241 1.42 4.30 -4.33
CA CYS A 241 1.91 4.79 -5.62
C CYS A 241 0.77 5.35 -6.49
N CYS A 242 -0.33 4.61 -6.64
CA CYS A 242 -1.50 5.02 -7.44
C CYS A 242 -2.19 6.29 -6.90
N HIS A 243 -2.29 6.41 -5.58
CA HIS A 243 -2.90 7.58 -4.92
C HIS A 243 -1.91 8.73 -4.68
N HIS A 244 -0.72 8.66 -5.29
CA HIS A 244 0.32 9.69 -5.21
C HIS A 244 0.77 10.01 -3.77
N SER A 245 0.61 9.07 -2.82
CA SER A 245 1.08 9.23 -1.45
C SER A 245 2.61 9.20 -1.40
N ARG A 246 3.19 9.96 -0.45
CA ARG A 246 4.63 9.91 -0.22
C ARG A 246 5.07 8.51 0.19
N VAL A 247 6.10 8.00 -0.45
CA VAL A 247 6.75 6.70 -0.16
C VAL A 247 8.06 6.90 0.60
N TRP A 248 8.83 7.93 0.23
CA TRP A 248 10.08 8.27 0.92
C TRP A 248 9.85 8.59 2.40
N ASN A 249 10.67 8.04 3.28
CA ASN A 249 10.63 8.19 4.74
C ASN A 249 9.26 7.85 5.37
N LYS A 250 8.52 6.93 4.76
CA LYS A 250 7.26 6.42 5.31
C LYS A 250 7.52 5.11 6.07
N VAL A 251 6.91 4.99 7.24
CA VAL A 251 6.82 3.73 7.99
C VAL A 251 5.52 3.05 7.59
N SER A 252 5.59 1.79 7.20
CA SER A 252 4.41 0.99 6.88
C SER A 252 3.57 0.73 8.13
N SER A 253 2.25 0.74 7.98
CA SER A 253 1.32 0.35 9.05
C SER A 253 1.32 -1.15 9.33
N ILE A 254 1.90 -1.95 8.45
CA ILE A 254 2.06 -3.39 8.61
C ILE A 254 3.53 -3.76 8.61
N MET A 255 3.83 -4.90 9.26
CA MET A 255 5.15 -5.52 9.25
C MET A 255 5.07 -6.79 8.40
N PRO A 256 5.65 -6.81 7.20
CA PRO A 256 5.71 -8.02 6.38
C PRO A 256 6.47 -9.14 7.09
N VAL A 257 6.00 -10.38 6.90
CA VAL A 257 6.66 -11.55 7.49
C VAL A 257 8.03 -11.75 6.83
N THR A 258 9.07 -11.83 7.64
CA THR A 258 10.41 -12.24 7.20
C THR A 258 10.44 -13.76 7.09
N PRO A 259 10.76 -14.34 5.92
CA PRO A 259 10.75 -15.78 5.73
C PRO A 259 11.90 -16.45 6.50
N ARG A 260 11.60 -17.53 7.22
CA ARG A 260 12.64 -18.37 7.85
C ARG A 260 13.29 -19.35 6.87
N ARG A 261 12.53 -19.79 5.87
CA ARG A 261 12.98 -20.67 4.78
C ARG A 261 12.37 -20.14 3.48
N ILE A 262 13.19 -20.03 2.46
CA ILE A 262 12.83 -19.48 1.16
C ILE A 262 13.59 -20.23 0.08
N ALA A 263 12.94 -20.46 -1.07
CA ALA A 263 13.52 -21.29 -2.13
C ALA A 263 14.48 -20.54 -3.06
N HIS A 264 14.36 -19.22 -3.13
CA HIS A 264 15.17 -18.36 -3.99
C HIS A 264 15.99 -17.37 -3.17
N PRO A 265 17.02 -16.73 -3.75
CA PRO A 265 17.85 -15.73 -3.06
C PRO A 265 17.01 -14.62 -2.41
N TRP A 266 17.39 -14.23 -1.21
CA TRP A 266 16.72 -13.23 -0.38
C TRP A 266 17.75 -12.35 0.32
N ILE A 267 17.29 -11.24 0.89
CA ILE A 267 18.14 -10.28 1.64
C ILE A 267 18.90 -11.01 2.76
N ILE A 268 20.20 -10.72 2.85
CA ILE A 268 21.08 -11.22 3.90
C ILE A 268 21.31 -10.13 4.97
N LEU A 269 21.29 -8.84 4.54
CA LEU A 269 21.58 -7.70 5.42
C LEU A 269 20.41 -7.41 6.37
N PRO A 270 20.69 -6.97 7.62
CA PRO A 270 19.64 -6.52 8.54
C PRO A 270 18.83 -5.39 7.93
N THR A 271 17.50 -5.51 7.97
CA THR A 271 16.59 -4.53 7.41
C THR A 271 15.41 -4.29 8.35
N ASN A 272 14.80 -3.10 8.25
CA ASN A 272 13.55 -2.82 8.94
C ASN A 272 12.37 -3.16 8.01
N PRO A 273 11.56 -4.21 8.32
CA PRO A 273 10.44 -4.63 7.45
C PRO A 273 9.36 -3.57 7.25
N GLN A 274 9.26 -2.57 8.10
CA GLN A 274 8.30 -1.47 7.96
C GLN A 274 8.79 -0.35 7.04
N ARG A 275 10.03 -0.40 6.55
CA ARG A 275 10.55 0.55 5.56
C ARG A 275 10.35 0.03 4.14
N VAL A 276 10.26 0.96 3.20
CA VAL A 276 9.94 0.63 1.80
C VAL A 276 10.99 -0.28 1.15
N TYR A 277 12.25 -0.20 1.57
CA TYR A 277 13.33 -1.08 1.07
C TYR A 277 12.96 -2.57 1.18
N PHE A 278 12.39 -2.99 2.31
CA PHE A 278 11.96 -4.38 2.47
C PHE A 278 10.91 -4.78 1.42
N THR A 279 9.94 -3.90 1.12
CA THR A 279 8.95 -4.16 0.06
C THR A 279 9.57 -4.09 -1.34
N ILE A 280 10.59 -3.27 -1.56
CA ILE A 280 11.39 -3.27 -2.79
C ILE A 280 12.07 -4.63 -3.00
N CYS A 281 12.64 -5.20 -1.94
CA CYS A 281 13.22 -6.55 -1.99
C CYS A 281 12.17 -7.64 -2.27
N ILE A 282 10.94 -7.49 -1.74
CA ILE A 282 9.81 -8.37 -2.09
C ILE A 282 9.51 -8.29 -3.59
N ILE A 283 9.43 -7.08 -4.16
CA ILE A 283 9.22 -6.90 -5.61
C ILE A 283 10.33 -7.60 -6.38
N LYS A 284 11.60 -7.35 -6.02
CA LYS A 284 12.75 -7.96 -6.69
C LYS A 284 12.71 -9.49 -6.63
N TYR A 285 12.37 -10.06 -5.46
CA TYR A 285 12.21 -11.50 -5.30
C TYR A 285 11.20 -12.08 -6.30
N PHE A 286 10.02 -11.48 -6.42
CA PHE A 286 9.03 -11.95 -7.39
C PHE A 286 9.51 -11.76 -8.84
N LEU A 287 10.15 -10.63 -9.14
CA LEU A 287 10.67 -10.36 -10.49
C LEU A 287 11.73 -11.38 -10.90
N ASP A 288 12.60 -11.82 -9.99
CA ASP A 288 13.62 -12.82 -10.29
C ASP A 288 13.02 -14.19 -10.65
N ILE A 289 11.81 -14.48 -10.16
CA ILE A 289 11.08 -15.72 -10.49
C ILE A 289 10.33 -15.57 -11.83
N ILE A 290 9.65 -14.44 -12.04
CA ILE A 290 8.74 -14.28 -13.18
C ILE A 290 9.40 -13.66 -14.42
N SER A 291 10.50 -12.92 -14.23
CA SER A 291 11.26 -12.23 -15.27
C SER A 291 12.75 -12.20 -14.89
N PRO A 292 13.48 -13.32 -14.99
CA PRO A 292 14.86 -13.43 -14.49
C PRO A 292 15.82 -12.37 -15.05
N ASN A 293 15.57 -11.86 -16.24
CA ASN A 293 16.38 -10.82 -16.90
C ASN A 293 15.86 -9.40 -16.63
N ASN A 294 15.13 -9.18 -15.51
CA ASN A 294 14.64 -7.86 -15.15
C ASN A 294 15.78 -6.89 -14.83
N ASP A 295 15.60 -5.62 -15.19
CA ASP A 295 16.58 -4.55 -15.00
C ASP A 295 16.22 -3.60 -13.85
N MET A 296 15.39 -4.05 -12.89
CA MET A 296 14.90 -3.21 -11.79
C MET A 296 16.02 -2.53 -11.02
N LEU A 297 17.11 -3.27 -10.71
CA LEU A 297 18.26 -2.70 -9.99
C LEU A 297 18.96 -1.61 -10.80
N GLY A 298 19.19 -1.82 -12.10
CA GLY A 298 19.79 -0.82 -12.98
C GLY A 298 18.97 0.48 -13.01
N LYS A 299 17.63 0.37 -13.09
CA LYS A 299 16.73 1.52 -13.02
C LYS A 299 16.80 2.24 -11.67
N MET A 300 16.90 1.50 -10.56
CA MET A 300 17.07 2.08 -9.23
C MET A 300 18.41 2.80 -9.08
N TYR A 301 19.51 2.19 -9.50
CA TYR A 301 20.82 2.84 -9.50
C TYR A 301 20.82 4.13 -10.32
N THR A 302 20.21 4.11 -11.50
CA THR A 302 20.05 5.31 -12.33
C THR A 302 19.24 6.39 -11.60
N LEU A 303 18.14 6.02 -10.96
CA LEU A 303 17.34 6.96 -10.20
C LEU A 303 18.16 7.58 -9.05
N PHE A 304 18.87 6.77 -8.28
CA PHE A 304 19.63 7.24 -7.12
C PHE A 304 20.82 8.11 -7.55
N SER A 305 21.52 7.74 -8.62
CA SER A 305 22.62 8.56 -9.17
C SER A 305 22.16 9.94 -9.65
N ASN A 306 20.91 10.07 -10.09
CA ASN A 306 20.33 11.36 -10.48
C ASN A 306 19.91 12.24 -9.28
N TYR A 307 19.92 11.70 -8.05
CA TYR A 307 19.53 12.38 -6.82
C TYR A 307 20.46 12.00 -5.66
N PRO A 308 21.76 12.27 -5.78
CA PRO A 308 22.77 11.82 -4.80
C PRO A 308 22.59 12.43 -3.41
N GLU A 309 21.87 13.56 -3.32
CA GLU A 309 21.58 14.25 -2.07
C GLU A 309 20.48 13.59 -1.23
N ILE A 310 19.77 12.60 -1.78
CA ILE A 310 18.65 11.95 -1.07
C ILE A 310 19.15 10.87 -0.12
N ASP A 311 18.75 11.01 1.14
CA ASP A 311 19.02 10.00 2.16
C ASP A 311 18.27 8.70 1.90
N LEU A 312 18.99 7.66 1.46
CA LEU A 312 18.45 6.32 1.22
C LEU A 312 18.19 5.55 2.52
N ALA A 313 18.85 5.89 3.64
CA ALA A 313 18.57 5.30 4.94
C ALA A 313 17.13 5.61 5.39
N ALA A 314 16.57 6.77 4.99
CA ALA A 314 15.17 7.11 5.20
C ALA A 314 14.19 6.16 4.47
N LEU A 315 14.63 5.48 3.41
CA LEU A 315 13.89 4.42 2.73
C LEU A 315 14.11 3.05 3.40
N GLY A 316 15.08 2.92 4.29
CA GLY A 316 15.46 1.68 4.97
C GLY A 316 16.55 0.90 4.26
N PHE A 317 17.27 1.50 3.30
CA PHE A 317 18.43 0.87 2.68
C PHE A 317 19.54 0.70 3.72
N PRO A 318 20.12 -0.50 3.86
CA PRO A 318 21.28 -0.72 4.72
C PRO A 318 22.55 -0.16 4.07
N ASN A 319 23.60 0.05 4.88
CA ASN A 319 24.91 0.36 4.32
C ASN A 319 25.43 -0.79 3.47
N GLY A 320 25.95 -0.49 2.29
CA GLY A 320 26.53 -1.50 1.38
C GLY A 320 25.51 -2.36 0.62
N TRP A 321 24.30 -1.86 0.48
CA TRP A 321 23.24 -2.52 -0.32
C TRP A 321 23.59 -2.62 -1.81
#